data_88a7b2d8a9a3ceb5f50ac8c8326ba61e
#
_entry.id   88a7b2d8a9a3ceb5f50ac8c8326ba61e
#
_cell.length_a   1.000
_cell.length_b   1.000
_cell.length_c   1.000
_cell.angle_alpha   90.00
_cell.angle_beta   90.00
_cell.angle_gamma   90.00
#
_symmetry.space_group_name_H-M   'P 1'
#
loop_
_entity.id
_entity.type
_entity.pdbx_description
1 polymer ?
#
loop_
_entity_poly.entity_id
_entity_poly.type
_entity_poly.pdbx_seq_one_letter_code
_entity_poly.pdbx_strand_id
1 'polypeptide(L)'
;MEADDFFKHYLLREPFIEQIAQQAAQLHADVNQSYGDCLPYAFHLRLTASYVTRFGHLVVDVPEEIDTFYAAAWFHDTIEDARVTYNDLKKIFTQLNASGCRIDVAYAAELVYALTNDKGRTRDERAGDNYYAGIRAVKGAPFLKMCDRLANVRYSTLFGIRQRMAEVYAGEMPHFLAQLGGFVPQEMVAEAEQMLSDGYKRP
;
A
#
# COMPACT_ATOMS: atom_id res chain seq x y z
N MET A 1 0.67 -13.34 13.82
CA MET A 1 2.06 -13.80 14.13
C MET A 1 2.65 -12.88 15.18
N GLU A 2 3.55 -13.36 16.06
CA GLU A 2 4.24 -12.46 17.01
C GLU A 2 5.18 -11.51 16.24
N ALA A 3 5.35 -10.28 16.75
CA ALA A 3 6.12 -9.24 16.06
C ALA A 3 7.58 -9.63 15.82
N ASP A 4 8.24 -10.21 16.81
CA ASP A 4 9.65 -10.66 16.71
C ASP A 4 9.82 -11.77 15.68
N ASP A 5 8.84 -12.68 15.58
CA ASP A 5 8.85 -13.78 14.60
C ASP A 5 8.62 -13.24 13.19
N PHE A 6 7.65 -12.33 13.00
CA PHE A 6 7.44 -11.65 11.73
C PHE A 6 8.72 -10.93 11.27
N PHE A 7 9.36 -10.17 12.15
CA PHE A 7 10.54 -9.41 11.81
C PHE A 7 11.74 -10.31 11.46
N LYS A 8 11.90 -11.42 12.18
CA LYS A 8 12.93 -12.43 11.87
C LYS A 8 12.72 -13.01 10.46
N HIS A 9 11.49 -13.38 10.12
CA HIS A 9 11.18 -13.89 8.78
C HIS A 9 11.33 -12.81 7.71
N TYR A 10 10.92 -11.56 7.97
CA TYR A 10 11.17 -10.42 7.10
C TYR A 10 12.66 -10.29 6.75
N LEU A 11 13.55 -10.30 7.75
CA LEU A 11 15.00 -10.20 7.52
C LEU A 11 15.55 -11.33 6.65
N LEU A 12 15.05 -12.54 6.80
CA LEU A 12 15.42 -13.67 5.94
C LEU A 12 14.96 -13.51 4.49
N ARG A 13 13.87 -12.73 4.27
CA ARG A 13 13.29 -12.48 2.94
C ARG A 13 13.73 -11.15 2.34
N GLU A 14 14.43 -10.29 3.07
CA GLU A 14 14.83 -8.94 2.62
C GLU A 14 15.47 -8.92 1.21
N PRO A 15 16.41 -9.82 0.83
CA PRO A 15 16.99 -9.80 -0.51
C PRO A 15 15.97 -10.04 -1.64
N PHE A 16 14.93 -10.80 -1.38
CA PHE A 16 13.85 -11.07 -2.33
C PHE A 16 12.83 -9.94 -2.36
N ILE A 17 12.54 -9.36 -1.20
CA ILE A 17 11.71 -8.16 -1.08
C ILE A 17 12.35 -6.98 -1.84
N GLU A 18 13.67 -6.84 -1.79
CA GLU A 18 14.38 -5.82 -2.57
C GLU A 18 14.26 -6.06 -4.08
N GLN A 19 14.27 -7.31 -4.56
CA GLN A 19 14.00 -7.63 -5.98
C GLN A 19 12.57 -7.21 -6.38
N ILE A 20 11.57 -7.49 -5.52
CA ILE A 20 10.19 -7.05 -5.72
C ILE A 20 10.13 -5.52 -5.81
N ALA A 21 10.82 -4.83 -4.89
CA ALA A 21 10.89 -3.38 -4.84
C ALA A 21 11.50 -2.77 -6.11
N GLN A 22 12.62 -3.31 -6.58
CA GLN A 22 13.31 -2.84 -7.78
C GLN A 22 12.42 -3.00 -9.02
N GLN A 23 11.73 -4.14 -9.16
CA GLN A 23 10.84 -4.38 -10.30
C GLN A 23 9.66 -3.41 -10.31
N ALA A 24 9.01 -3.16 -9.18
CA ALA A 24 7.91 -2.20 -9.08
C ALA A 24 8.39 -0.76 -9.34
N ALA A 25 9.51 -0.37 -8.75
CA ALA A 25 10.10 0.96 -8.94
C ALA A 25 10.43 1.23 -10.42
N GLN A 26 10.95 0.22 -11.13
CA GLN A 26 11.29 0.33 -12.55
C GLN A 26 10.04 0.57 -13.41
N LEU A 27 8.92 -0.13 -13.13
CA LEU A 27 7.67 0.06 -13.88
C LEU A 27 7.15 1.51 -13.81
N HIS A 28 7.22 2.14 -12.63
CA HIS A 28 6.84 3.55 -12.46
C HIS A 28 7.85 4.50 -13.11
N ALA A 29 9.15 4.18 -13.05
CA ALA A 29 10.19 4.96 -13.73
C ALA A 29 10.03 4.93 -15.25
N ASP A 30 9.67 3.80 -15.85
CA ASP A 30 9.46 3.63 -17.28
C ASP A 30 8.34 4.51 -17.84
N VAL A 31 7.37 4.89 -17.01
CA VAL A 31 6.30 5.84 -17.37
C VAL A 31 6.54 7.25 -16.85
N ASN A 32 7.74 7.54 -16.33
CA ASN A 32 8.12 8.83 -15.74
C ASN A 32 7.19 9.28 -14.60
N GLN A 33 6.67 8.35 -13.81
CA GLN A 33 5.83 8.65 -12.66
C GLN A 33 6.67 9.28 -11.55
N SER A 34 6.18 10.41 -11.00
CA SER A 34 6.77 11.07 -9.85
C SER A 34 5.80 11.13 -8.67
N TYR A 35 6.34 11.17 -7.46
CA TYR A 35 5.59 11.39 -6.24
C TYR A 35 5.84 12.79 -5.69
N GLY A 36 4.78 13.47 -5.33
CA GLY A 36 4.91 14.89 -5.06
C GLY A 36 5.32 15.66 -6.32
N ASP A 37 6.26 16.59 -6.20
CA ASP A 37 6.70 17.41 -7.34
C ASP A 37 8.05 16.94 -7.92
N CYS A 38 8.85 16.16 -7.18
CA CYS A 38 10.22 15.86 -7.57
C CYS A 38 10.77 14.51 -7.09
N LEU A 39 10.02 13.72 -6.32
CA LEU A 39 10.52 12.43 -5.83
C LEU A 39 10.21 11.32 -6.81
N PRO A 40 11.09 10.30 -6.95
CA PRO A 40 10.73 9.09 -7.64
C PRO A 40 9.50 8.44 -6.99
N TYR A 41 8.60 7.86 -7.78
CA TYR A 41 7.39 7.22 -7.24
C TYR A 41 7.71 6.08 -6.27
N ALA A 42 8.85 5.42 -6.44
CA ALA A 42 9.39 4.44 -5.51
C ALA A 42 9.47 4.92 -4.04
N PHE A 43 9.51 6.24 -3.82
CA PHE A 43 9.46 6.80 -2.46
C PHE A 43 8.11 6.49 -1.77
N HIS A 44 6.99 6.68 -2.48
CA HIS A 44 5.65 6.32 -1.98
C HIS A 44 5.52 4.81 -1.75
N LEU A 45 5.95 4.01 -2.72
CA LEU A 45 5.91 2.55 -2.61
C LEU A 45 6.70 2.05 -1.39
N ARG A 46 7.88 2.63 -1.16
CA ARG A 46 8.72 2.32 0.02
C ARG A 46 8.05 2.73 1.33
N LEU A 47 7.39 3.90 1.38
CA LEU A 47 6.61 4.30 2.56
C LEU A 47 5.47 3.32 2.83
N THR A 48 4.72 2.91 1.81
CA THR A 48 3.65 1.92 1.93
C THR A 48 4.20 0.59 2.46
N ALA A 49 5.29 0.07 1.87
CA ALA A 49 5.95 -1.15 2.31
C ALA A 49 6.50 -1.05 3.75
N SER A 50 6.95 0.13 4.20
CA SER A 50 7.42 0.34 5.58
C SER A 50 6.29 0.13 6.61
N TYR A 51 5.05 0.42 6.25
CA TYR A 51 3.89 0.13 7.10
C TYR A 51 3.55 -1.36 7.12
N VAL A 52 3.82 -2.11 6.04
CA VAL A 52 3.77 -3.58 6.08
C VAL A 52 4.83 -4.11 7.05
N THR A 53 6.06 -3.59 7.02
CA THR A 53 7.10 -3.97 7.98
C THR A 53 6.66 -3.72 9.42
N ARG A 54 6.02 -2.59 9.68
CA ARG A 54 5.65 -2.19 11.04
C ARG A 54 4.43 -2.93 11.59
N PHE A 55 3.40 -3.14 10.78
CA PHE A 55 2.11 -3.67 11.22
C PHE A 55 1.75 -5.04 10.64
N GLY A 56 2.58 -5.58 9.74
CA GLY A 56 2.30 -6.85 9.07
C GLY A 56 2.10 -8.02 10.03
N HIS A 57 2.80 -8.03 11.17
CA HIS A 57 2.64 -9.04 12.21
C HIS A 57 1.20 -9.17 12.75
N LEU A 58 0.37 -8.11 12.62
CA LEU A 58 -1.03 -8.12 13.05
C LEU A 58 -1.98 -8.75 12.02
N VAL A 59 -1.52 -8.97 10.78
CA VAL A 59 -2.39 -9.38 9.66
C VAL A 59 -1.86 -10.62 8.93
N VAL A 60 -0.55 -10.75 8.79
CA VAL A 60 0.10 -11.89 8.15
C VAL A 60 0.06 -13.08 9.10
N ASP A 61 -0.62 -14.14 8.71
CA ASP A 61 -0.84 -15.30 9.58
C ASP A 61 0.36 -16.25 9.58
N VAL A 62 1.00 -16.43 8.43
CA VAL A 62 2.11 -17.38 8.23
C VAL A 62 3.27 -16.73 7.48
N PRO A 63 4.52 -17.15 7.74
CA PRO A 63 5.71 -16.57 7.11
C PRO A 63 5.72 -16.63 5.57
N GLU A 64 5.04 -17.60 4.98
CA GLU A 64 4.95 -17.81 3.54
C GLU A 64 4.20 -16.68 2.83
N GLU A 65 3.34 -15.94 3.54
CA GLU A 65 2.60 -14.79 2.99
C GLU A 65 3.43 -13.51 2.93
N ILE A 66 4.60 -13.42 3.57
CA ILE A 66 5.40 -12.20 3.66
C ILE A 66 5.70 -11.63 2.28
N ASP A 67 6.29 -12.41 1.37
CA ASP A 67 6.62 -11.95 0.02
C ASP A 67 5.37 -11.48 -0.74
N THR A 68 4.22 -12.11 -0.50
CA THR A 68 2.93 -11.78 -1.13
C THR A 68 2.44 -10.39 -0.70
N PHE A 69 2.47 -10.11 0.61
CA PHE A 69 2.07 -8.79 1.12
C PHE A 69 3.03 -7.68 0.68
N TYR A 70 4.34 -7.95 0.63
CA TYR A 70 5.31 -6.98 0.10
C TYR A 70 5.14 -6.77 -1.41
N ALA A 71 4.89 -7.85 -2.18
CA ALA A 71 4.58 -7.72 -3.60
C ALA A 71 3.34 -6.85 -3.82
N ALA A 72 2.25 -7.10 -3.09
CA ALA A 72 1.05 -6.29 -3.19
C ALA A 72 1.28 -4.83 -2.78
N ALA A 73 2.06 -4.57 -1.71
CA ALA A 73 2.37 -3.22 -1.26
C ALA A 73 3.24 -2.44 -2.28
N TRP A 74 4.24 -3.09 -2.89
CA TRP A 74 5.09 -2.46 -3.88
C TRP A 74 4.39 -2.26 -5.24
N PHE A 75 3.42 -3.11 -5.59
CA PHE A 75 2.74 -3.08 -6.88
C PHE A 75 1.34 -2.44 -6.83
N HIS A 76 0.88 -1.94 -5.68
CA HIS A 76 -0.52 -1.53 -5.48
C HIS A 76 -1.05 -0.51 -6.50
N ASP A 77 -0.20 0.41 -6.98
CA ASP A 77 -0.57 1.47 -7.92
C ASP A 77 -0.19 1.15 -9.38
N THR A 78 0.40 -0.02 -9.67
CA THR A 78 0.92 -0.30 -11.01
C THR A 78 -0.16 -0.43 -12.08
N ILE A 79 -1.36 -0.90 -11.72
CA ILE A 79 -2.50 -0.96 -12.65
C ILE A 79 -2.98 0.45 -13.01
N GLU A 80 -3.06 1.35 -12.03
CA GLU A 80 -3.54 2.72 -12.24
C GLU A 80 -2.51 3.55 -12.99
N ASP A 81 -1.27 3.51 -12.56
CA ASP A 81 -0.26 4.50 -12.90
C ASP A 81 0.81 3.99 -13.86
N ALA A 82 1.13 2.70 -13.85
CA ALA A 82 2.22 2.13 -14.67
C ALA A 82 1.72 1.30 -15.87
N ARG A 83 0.43 1.36 -16.21
CA ARG A 83 -0.20 0.65 -17.35
C ARG A 83 -0.02 -0.87 -17.30
N VAL A 84 0.13 -1.44 -16.14
CA VAL A 84 0.25 -2.88 -15.93
C VAL A 84 -1.16 -3.49 -15.88
N THR A 85 -1.41 -4.56 -16.61
CA THR A 85 -2.69 -5.28 -16.50
C THR A 85 -2.64 -6.33 -15.41
N TYR A 86 -3.81 -6.81 -14.95
CA TYR A 86 -3.91 -7.93 -14.03
C TYR A 86 -3.13 -9.18 -14.51
N ASN A 87 -3.17 -9.48 -15.82
CA ASN A 87 -2.42 -10.61 -16.39
C ASN A 87 -0.91 -10.36 -16.43
N ASP A 88 -0.48 -9.11 -16.60
CA ASP A 88 0.95 -8.77 -16.58
C ASP A 88 1.49 -8.88 -15.15
N LEU A 89 0.73 -8.48 -14.12
CA LEU A 89 1.10 -8.74 -12.72
C LEU A 89 1.39 -10.21 -12.47
N LYS A 90 0.51 -11.10 -12.91
CA LYS A 90 0.70 -12.55 -12.73
C LYS A 90 1.97 -13.05 -13.41
N LYS A 91 2.30 -12.55 -14.61
CA LYS A 91 3.56 -12.89 -15.29
C LYS A 91 4.78 -12.40 -14.52
N ILE A 92 4.74 -11.14 -14.05
CA ILE A 92 5.82 -10.51 -13.28
C ILE A 92 6.05 -11.30 -11.98
N PHE A 93 5.00 -11.60 -11.22
CA PHE A 93 5.11 -12.37 -9.97
C PHE A 93 5.64 -13.78 -10.21
N THR A 94 5.22 -14.43 -11.32
CA THR A 94 5.78 -15.72 -11.71
C THR A 94 7.28 -15.64 -12.03
N GLN A 95 7.73 -14.57 -12.69
CA GLN A 95 9.15 -14.33 -12.97
C GLN A 95 9.95 -14.06 -11.69
N LEU A 96 9.41 -13.27 -10.76
CA LEU A 96 10.02 -13.04 -9.45
C LEU A 96 10.17 -14.34 -8.65
N ASN A 97 9.16 -15.22 -8.72
CA ASN A 97 9.24 -16.55 -8.09
C ASN A 97 10.33 -17.42 -8.70
N ALA A 98 10.56 -17.33 -10.03
CA ALA A 98 11.68 -18.04 -10.67
C ALA A 98 13.06 -17.53 -10.18
N SER A 99 13.11 -16.30 -9.62
CA SER A 99 14.31 -15.72 -8.99
C SER A 99 14.41 -15.95 -7.49
N GLY A 100 13.50 -16.75 -6.92
CA GLY A 100 13.54 -17.18 -5.51
C GLY A 100 12.56 -16.47 -4.57
N CYS A 101 11.74 -15.53 -5.06
CA CYS A 101 10.60 -15.01 -4.30
C CYS A 101 9.57 -16.13 -4.03
N ARG A 102 8.71 -15.91 -3.02
CA ARG A 102 7.65 -16.84 -2.61
C ARG A 102 6.30 -16.12 -2.60
N ILE A 103 5.92 -15.60 -3.77
CA ILE A 103 4.68 -14.86 -3.94
C ILE A 103 3.57 -15.84 -4.30
N ASP A 104 2.45 -15.84 -3.56
CA ASP A 104 1.22 -16.37 -4.09
C ASP A 104 0.73 -15.47 -5.22
N VAL A 105 0.97 -15.89 -6.44
CA VAL A 105 0.74 -15.11 -7.67
C VAL A 105 -0.72 -14.70 -7.81
N ALA A 106 -1.64 -15.59 -7.50
CA ALA A 106 -3.07 -15.32 -7.63
C ALA A 106 -3.50 -14.32 -6.54
N TYR A 107 -3.13 -14.58 -5.31
CA TYR A 107 -3.51 -13.75 -4.17
C TYR A 107 -2.88 -12.35 -4.24
N ALA A 108 -1.59 -12.23 -4.59
CA ALA A 108 -0.94 -10.94 -4.77
C ALA A 108 -1.62 -10.10 -5.88
N ALA A 109 -1.99 -10.73 -7.00
CA ALA A 109 -2.69 -10.05 -8.08
C ALA A 109 -4.09 -9.59 -7.67
N GLU A 110 -4.84 -10.39 -6.89
CA GLU A 110 -6.13 -10.00 -6.32
C GLU A 110 -6.00 -8.85 -5.32
N LEU A 111 -4.97 -8.86 -4.46
CA LEU A 111 -4.70 -7.76 -3.55
C LEU A 111 -4.48 -6.44 -4.30
N VAL A 112 -3.61 -6.44 -5.32
CA VAL A 112 -3.35 -5.24 -6.14
C VAL A 112 -4.62 -4.79 -6.88
N TYR A 113 -5.36 -5.73 -7.46
CA TYR A 113 -6.59 -5.43 -8.19
C TYR A 113 -7.66 -4.81 -7.27
N ALA A 114 -7.83 -5.36 -6.07
CA ALA A 114 -8.77 -4.83 -5.09
C ALA A 114 -8.44 -3.39 -4.64
N LEU A 115 -7.17 -2.99 -4.70
CA LEU A 115 -6.72 -1.64 -4.34
C LEU A 115 -6.86 -0.63 -5.48
N THR A 116 -7.03 -1.11 -6.72
CA THR A 116 -7.18 -0.28 -7.91
C THR A 116 -8.52 0.46 -7.88
N ASN A 117 -8.48 1.78 -8.01
CA ASN A 117 -9.67 2.63 -7.97
C ASN A 117 -10.65 2.32 -9.12
N ASP A 118 -11.93 2.54 -8.89
CA ASP A 118 -12.96 2.50 -9.92
C ASP A 118 -12.76 3.65 -10.94
N LYS A 119 -13.39 3.52 -12.11
CA LYS A 119 -13.44 4.61 -13.07
C LYS A 119 -14.36 5.72 -12.56
N GLY A 120 -13.89 6.95 -12.61
CA GLY A 120 -14.67 8.10 -12.17
C GLY A 120 -13.99 9.41 -12.57
N ARG A 121 -14.80 10.47 -12.69
CA ARG A 121 -14.34 11.83 -13.03
C ARG A 121 -13.82 12.58 -11.83
N THR A 122 -14.33 12.26 -10.65
CA THR A 122 -13.94 12.85 -9.38
C THR A 122 -13.27 11.80 -8.49
N ARG A 123 -12.64 12.25 -7.43
CA ARG A 123 -12.02 11.40 -6.42
C ARG A 123 -13.08 10.56 -5.69
N ASP A 124 -14.23 11.17 -5.37
CA ASP A 124 -15.35 10.52 -4.69
C ASP A 124 -16.00 9.43 -5.57
N GLU A 125 -16.17 9.70 -6.87
CA GLU A 125 -16.70 8.69 -7.81
C GLU A 125 -15.77 7.47 -7.90
N ARG A 126 -14.45 7.67 -7.83
CA ARG A 126 -13.47 6.59 -7.91
C ARG A 126 -13.35 5.77 -6.63
N ALA A 127 -13.67 6.38 -5.49
CA ALA A 127 -13.63 5.75 -4.16
C ALA A 127 -15.05 5.58 -3.59
N GLY A 128 -15.98 5.11 -4.40
CA GLY A 128 -17.36 4.86 -4.00
C GLY A 128 -17.57 3.54 -3.25
N ASP A 129 -18.82 3.26 -2.88
CA ASP A 129 -19.19 2.09 -2.06
C ASP A 129 -18.77 0.75 -2.68
N ASN A 130 -18.85 0.62 -4.00
CA ASN A 130 -18.44 -0.60 -4.72
C ASN A 130 -16.93 -0.84 -4.60
N TYR A 131 -16.13 0.21 -4.69
CA TYR A 131 -14.69 0.15 -4.49
C TYR A 131 -14.33 -0.38 -3.09
N TYR A 132 -14.92 0.22 -2.05
CA TYR A 132 -14.68 -0.25 -0.68
C TYR A 132 -15.24 -1.65 -0.42
N ALA A 133 -16.36 -2.02 -1.04
CA ALA A 133 -16.88 -3.39 -0.97
C ALA A 133 -15.90 -4.39 -1.60
N GLY A 134 -15.31 -4.04 -2.74
CA GLY A 134 -14.25 -4.84 -3.39
C GLY A 134 -13.02 -5.04 -2.49
N ILE A 135 -12.56 -3.98 -1.83
CA ILE A 135 -11.45 -4.07 -0.87
C ILE A 135 -11.80 -5.01 0.29
N ARG A 136 -12.98 -4.85 0.89
CA ARG A 136 -13.42 -5.70 2.02
C ARG A 136 -13.58 -7.18 1.65
N ALA A 137 -13.84 -7.48 0.39
CA ALA A 137 -14.00 -8.85 -0.09
C ALA A 137 -12.69 -9.66 -0.17
N VAL A 138 -11.53 -8.98 -0.23
CA VAL A 138 -10.22 -9.62 -0.31
C VAL A 138 -9.51 -9.51 1.03
N LYS A 139 -9.26 -10.65 1.70
CA LYS A 139 -8.52 -10.69 2.96
C LYS A 139 -7.18 -9.95 2.80
N GLY A 140 -6.81 -9.08 3.74
CA GLY A 140 -5.56 -8.32 3.70
C GLY A 140 -5.60 -7.04 2.85
N ALA A 141 -6.53 -6.89 1.90
CA ALA A 141 -6.62 -5.66 1.10
C ALA A 141 -6.98 -4.42 1.93
N PRO A 142 -7.88 -4.47 2.93
CA PRO A 142 -8.09 -3.33 3.83
C PRO A 142 -6.81 -2.88 4.54
N PHE A 143 -6.00 -3.83 5.01
CA PHE A 143 -4.70 -3.54 5.63
C PHE A 143 -3.75 -2.82 4.68
N LEU A 144 -3.59 -3.33 3.46
CA LEU A 144 -2.73 -2.70 2.45
C LEU A 144 -3.25 -1.31 2.06
N LYS A 145 -4.57 -1.14 1.93
CA LYS A 145 -5.16 0.20 1.68
C LYS A 145 -4.90 1.17 2.82
N MET A 146 -4.88 0.67 4.06
CA MET A 146 -4.49 1.48 5.21
C MET A 146 -2.99 1.80 5.20
N CYS A 147 -2.10 0.89 4.76
CA CYS A 147 -0.68 1.18 4.58
C CYS A 147 -0.46 2.32 3.56
N ASP A 148 -1.13 2.27 2.41
CA ASP A 148 -1.13 3.36 1.41
C ASP A 148 -1.66 4.67 2.02
N ARG A 149 -2.78 4.64 2.72
CA ARG A 149 -3.35 5.83 3.39
C ARG A 149 -2.37 6.45 4.39
N LEU A 150 -1.74 5.64 5.23
CA LEU A 150 -0.74 6.09 6.20
C LEU A 150 0.50 6.69 5.50
N ALA A 151 0.96 6.09 4.41
CA ALA A 151 2.07 6.63 3.62
C ALA A 151 1.74 8.03 3.07
N ASN A 152 0.55 8.19 2.51
CA ASN A 152 0.08 9.47 1.97
C ASN A 152 -0.13 10.53 3.06
N VAL A 153 -0.73 10.18 4.18
CA VAL A 153 -0.91 11.07 5.33
C VAL A 153 0.45 11.50 5.88
N ARG A 154 1.36 10.55 6.11
CA ARG A 154 2.71 10.84 6.61
C ARG A 154 3.47 11.80 5.71
N TYR A 155 3.45 11.56 4.41
CA TYR A 155 4.10 12.46 3.45
C TYR A 155 3.53 13.87 3.50
N SER A 156 2.21 14.01 3.51
CA SER A 156 1.54 15.30 3.47
C SER A 156 1.68 16.10 4.78
N THR A 157 1.79 15.41 5.93
CA THR A 157 1.90 16.07 7.24
C THR A 157 3.33 16.40 7.65
N LEU A 158 4.29 15.46 7.43
CA LEU A 158 5.67 15.64 7.90
C LEU A 158 6.51 16.53 7.01
N PHE A 159 6.34 16.46 5.70
CA PHE A 159 7.20 17.19 4.78
C PHE A 159 6.70 18.59 4.44
N GLY A 160 5.52 18.98 4.92
CA GLY A 160 4.98 20.34 4.82
C GLY A 160 4.74 20.87 3.39
N ILE A 161 5.16 20.10 2.39
CA ILE A 161 5.18 20.51 0.99
C ILE A 161 3.76 20.52 0.40
N ARG A 162 2.83 19.75 0.97
CA ARG A 162 1.46 19.62 0.47
C ARG A 162 0.40 19.72 1.57
N GLN A 163 0.41 20.83 2.29
CA GLN A 163 -0.58 21.13 3.32
C GLN A 163 -2.04 20.91 2.83
N ARG A 164 -2.33 21.26 1.57
CA ARG A 164 -3.63 21.00 0.95
C ARG A 164 -4.01 19.52 0.93
N MET A 165 -3.05 18.61 0.70
CA MET A 165 -3.34 17.17 0.70
C MET A 165 -3.57 16.63 2.11
N ALA A 166 -2.90 17.18 3.12
CA ALA A 166 -3.21 16.84 4.51
C ALA A 166 -4.66 17.22 4.87
N GLU A 167 -5.14 18.38 4.42
CA GLU A 167 -6.55 18.81 4.58
C GLU A 167 -7.52 17.84 3.88
N VAL A 168 -7.20 17.47 2.64
CA VAL A 168 -8.01 16.49 1.88
C VAL A 168 -8.09 15.17 2.64
N TYR A 169 -6.95 14.61 3.09
CA TYR A 169 -6.95 13.35 3.83
C TYR A 169 -7.66 13.44 5.17
N ALA A 170 -7.56 14.58 5.88
CA ALA A 170 -8.31 14.81 7.11
C ALA A 170 -9.83 14.83 6.85
N GLY A 171 -10.26 15.47 5.77
CA GLY A 171 -11.67 15.49 5.36
C GLY A 171 -12.22 14.14 4.90
N GLU A 172 -11.39 13.31 4.24
CA GLU A 172 -11.77 11.97 3.79
C GLU A 172 -11.74 10.91 4.90
N MET A 173 -10.94 11.12 5.96
CA MET A 173 -10.67 10.10 6.97
C MET A 173 -11.94 9.56 7.63
N PRO A 174 -12.96 10.35 8.01
CA PRO A 174 -14.18 9.82 8.61
C PRO A 174 -14.90 8.82 7.69
N HIS A 175 -15.01 9.14 6.39
CA HIS A 175 -15.62 8.21 5.43
C HIS A 175 -14.76 6.96 5.23
N PHE A 176 -13.45 7.12 5.06
CA PHE A 176 -12.50 6.01 4.93
C PHE A 176 -12.58 5.03 6.11
N LEU A 177 -12.60 5.55 7.34
CA LEU A 177 -12.72 4.73 8.55
C LEU A 177 -14.11 4.10 8.72
N ALA A 178 -15.17 4.77 8.29
CA ALA A 178 -16.51 4.17 8.25
C ALA A 178 -16.55 2.94 7.32
N GLN A 179 -15.79 2.97 6.22
CA GLN A 179 -15.73 1.87 5.26
C GLN A 179 -14.75 0.76 5.66
N LEU A 180 -13.58 1.08 6.19
CA LEU A 180 -12.50 0.12 6.41
C LEU A 180 -12.01 0.00 7.86
N GLY A 181 -12.38 0.92 8.76
CA GLY A 181 -11.84 0.95 10.13
C GLY A 181 -12.10 -0.32 10.96
N GLY A 182 -13.20 -1.03 10.68
CA GLY A 182 -13.49 -2.32 11.31
C GLY A 182 -12.72 -3.53 10.73
N PHE A 183 -11.94 -3.32 9.67
CA PHE A 183 -11.22 -4.36 8.93
C PHE A 183 -9.69 -4.19 9.02
N VAL A 184 -9.21 -3.22 9.78
CA VAL A 184 -7.77 -2.92 9.94
C VAL A 184 -7.39 -2.92 11.41
N PRO A 185 -6.09 -3.16 11.74
CA PRO A 185 -5.61 -3.02 13.11
C PRO A 185 -5.88 -1.62 13.69
N GLN A 186 -6.37 -1.56 14.93
CA GLN A 186 -6.73 -0.29 15.58
C GLN A 186 -5.52 0.62 15.83
N GLU A 187 -4.34 0.04 15.96
CA GLU A 187 -3.07 0.76 16.06
C GLU A 187 -2.80 1.62 14.82
N MET A 188 -3.19 1.14 13.64
CA MET A 188 -3.05 1.90 12.38
C MET A 188 -4.06 3.05 12.30
N VAL A 189 -5.26 2.84 12.82
CA VAL A 189 -6.29 3.91 12.92
C VAL A 189 -5.80 5.02 13.85
N ALA A 190 -5.34 4.65 15.04
CA ALA A 190 -4.80 5.60 16.01
C ALA A 190 -3.60 6.39 15.46
N GLU A 191 -2.71 5.75 14.69
CA GLU A 191 -1.58 6.44 14.06
C GLU A 191 -2.04 7.45 13.00
N ALA A 192 -3.03 7.10 12.17
CA ALA A 192 -3.56 8.03 11.18
C ALA A 192 -4.17 9.28 11.82
N GLU A 193 -4.98 9.08 12.86
CA GLU A 193 -5.60 10.16 13.61
C GLU A 193 -4.56 11.05 14.31
N GLN A 194 -3.54 10.43 14.91
CA GLN A 194 -2.43 11.14 15.54
C GLN A 194 -1.65 11.99 14.53
N MET A 195 -1.27 11.42 13.38
CA MET A 195 -0.55 12.17 12.35
C MET A 195 -1.35 13.35 11.81
N LEU A 196 -2.65 13.21 11.62
CA LEU A 196 -3.53 14.29 11.16
C LEU A 196 -3.70 15.36 12.24
N SER A 197 -3.77 14.97 13.51
CA SER A 197 -3.85 15.89 14.64
C SER A 197 -2.56 16.70 14.84
N ASP A 198 -1.41 16.06 14.76
CA ASP A 198 -0.10 16.67 15.02
C ASP A 198 0.46 17.44 13.82
N GLY A 199 0.24 16.94 12.61
CA GLY A 199 0.76 17.54 11.37
C GLY A 199 0.15 18.90 11.01
N TYR A 200 -0.90 19.31 11.72
CA TYR A 200 -1.63 20.57 11.48
C TYR A 200 -1.19 21.72 12.38
N LYS A 201 -0.32 21.49 13.34
CA LYS A 201 0.20 22.57 14.20
C LYS A 201 1.28 23.32 13.41
N ARG A 202 0.87 24.45 12.81
CA ARG A 202 1.85 25.44 12.35
C ARG A 202 2.74 25.86 13.52
N PRO A 203 4.07 25.98 13.29
CA PRO A 203 4.92 26.67 14.26
C PRO A 203 4.50 28.13 14.41
#